data_0f346f925288b102bf66f69e706ee0ac
#
_entry.id   0f346f925288b102bf66f69e706ee0ac
#
_cell.length_a   1.000
_cell.length_b   1.000
_cell.length_c   1.000
_cell.angle_alpha   90.00
_cell.angle_beta   90.00
_cell.angle_gamma   90.00
#
_symmetry.space_group_name_H-M   'P 1'
#
loop_
_entity.id
_entity.type
_entity.pdbx_description
1 polymer ?
#
loop_
_entity_poly.entity_id
_entity_poly.type
_entity_poly.pdbx_seq_one_letter_code
_entity_poly.pdbx_strand_id
1 'polypeptide(L)' 'MSNVVASLERMVKELRLSVELANTRYDNGYSSYLEVLDAERSLFDSEMQLAAARSERLSSIVNVCLALGGGWK' A
#
# COMPACT_ATOMS: atom_id res chain seq x y z
N MET A 1 -15.80 6.26 -5.83
CA MET A 1 -15.48 5.14 -5.10
C MET A 1 -14.47 4.29 -5.76
N SER A 2 -14.80 3.65 -6.84
CA SER A 2 -13.81 2.84 -7.51
C SER A 2 -12.64 3.69 -8.00
N ASN A 3 -12.83 4.98 -8.17
CA ASN A 3 -11.75 5.86 -8.59
C ASN A 3 -10.62 5.94 -7.58
N VAL A 4 -10.98 5.93 -6.30
CA VAL A 4 -9.96 6.00 -5.26
C VAL A 4 -9.11 4.74 -5.28
N VAL A 5 -9.76 3.60 -5.37
CA VAL A 5 -9.02 2.33 -5.40
C VAL A 5 -8.15 2.26 -6.65
N ALA A 6 -8.71 2.65 -7.79
CA ALA A 6 -7.94 2.61 -9.04
C ALA A 6 -6.72 3.53 -8.98
N SER A 7 -6.89 4.72 -8.39
CA SER A 7 -5.78 5.65 -8.24
C SER A 7 -4.70 5.09 -7.33
N LEU A 8 -5.11 4.46 -6.24
CA LEU A 8 -4.16 3.87 -5.31
C LEU A 8 -3.45 2.68 -5.94
N GLU A 9 -4.17 1.89 -6.73
CA GLU A 9 -3.54 0.76 -7.41
C GLU A 9 -2.47 1.24 -8.38
N ARG A 10 -2.76 2.33 -9.08
CA ARG A 10 -1.78 2.91 -9.99
C ARG A 10 -0.58 3.43 -9.23
N MET A 11 -0.82 4.10 -8.10
CA MET A 11 0.25 4.63 -7.28
C MET A 11 1.15 3.51 -6.77
N VAL A 12 0.55 2.42 -6.30
CA VAL A 12 1.31 1.27 -5.83
C VAL A 12 2.18 0.72 -6.94
N LYS A 13 1.61 0.59 -8.13
CA LYS A 13 2.36 0.08 -9.27
C LYS A 13 3.56 0.96 -9.59
N GLU A 14 3.35 2.27 -9.60
CA GLU A 14 4.42 3.20 -9.89
C GLU A 14 5.52 3.16 -8.82
N LEU A 15 5.09 3.08 -7.56
CA LEU A 15 6.06 3.01 -6.48
C LEU A 15 6.84 1.69 -6.49
N ARG A 16 6.18 0.62 -6.92
CA ARG A 16 6.88 -0.65 -7.06
C ARG A 16 8.00 -0.54 -8.09
N LEU A 17 7.73 0.14 -9.18
CA LEU A 17 8.76 0.39 -10.19
C LEU A 17 9.87 1.27 -9.63
N SER A 18 9.51 2.25 -8.79
CA SER A 18 10.50 3.09 -8.16
C SER A 18 11.44 2.29 -7.27
N VAL A 19 10.88 1.31 -6.54
CA VAL A 19 11.71 0.46 -5.71
C VAL A 19 12.68 -0.35 -6.56
N GLU A 20 12.18 -0.90 -7.66
CA GLU A 20 13.04 -1.65 -8.56
C GLU A 20 14.17 -0.79 -9.10
N LEU A 21 13.84 0.44 -9.48
CA LEU A 21 14.83 1.35 -10.00
C LEU A 21 15.87 1.70 -8.92
N ALA A 22 15.39 1.97 -7.71
CA ALA A 22 16.29 2.29 -6.61
C ALA A 22 17.23 1.14 -6.31
N ASN A 23 16.71 -0.09 -6.35
CA ASN A 23 17.55 -1.26 -6.15
C ASN A 23 18.61 -1.40 -7.24
N THR A 24 18.21 -1.16 -8.48
CA THR A 24 19.15 -1.21 -9.59
C THR A 24 20.24 -0.17 -9.42
N ARG A 25 19.86 1.04 -9.04
CA ARG A 25 20.84 2.10 -8.84
C ARG A 25 21.77 1.79 -7.68
N TYR A 26 21.25 1.19 -6.64
CA TYR A 26 22.06 0.80 -5.51
C TYR A 26 23.05 -0.29 -5.92
N ASP A 27 22.57 -1.29 -6.66
CA ASP A 27 23.44 -2.37 -7.12
C ASP A 27 24.56 -1.85 -8.00
N ASN A 28 24.30 -0.79 -8.74
CA ASN A 28 25.30 -0.20 -9.61
C ASN A 28 26.15 0.86 -8.94
N GLY A 29 25.89 1.11 -7.66
CA GLY A 29 26.67 2.06 -6.91
C GLY A 29 26.28 3.51 -7.12
N TYR A 30 25.12 3.76 -7.71
CA TYR A 30 24.70 5.10 -8.02
C TYR A 30 23.87 5.75 -6.90
N SER A 31 23.45 5.00 -5.91
CA SER A 31 22.68 5.55 -4.82
C SER A 31 22.97 4.80 -3.54
N SER A 32 22.61 5.43 -2.43
CA SER A 32 22.80 4.83 -1.13
C SER A 32 21.64 3.88 -0.82
N TYR A 33 21.87 3.00 0.14
CA TYR A 33 20.83 2.09 0.58
C TYR A 33 19.65 2.82 1.20
N LEU A 34 19.91 4.02 1.73
CA LEU A 34 18.81 4.85 2.27
C LEU A 34 17.77 5.17 1.21
N GLU A 35 18.21 5.36 -0.02
CA GLU A 35 17.29 5.63 -1.12
C GLU A 35 16.38 4.43 -1.36
N VAL A 36 16.96 3.24 -1.28
CA VAL A 36 16.17 2.01 -1.42
C VAL A 36 15.15 1.91 -0.29
N LEU A 37 15.58 2.16 0.93
CA LEU A 37 14.68 2.09 2.08
C LEU A 37 13.56 3.11 1.98
N ASP A 38 13.87 4.31 1.51
CA ASP A 38 12.85 5.33 1.31
C ASP A 38 11.82 4.90 0.30
N ALA A 39 12.27 4.32 -0.80
CA ALA A 39 11.37 3.86 -1.84
C ALA A 39 10.49 2.72 -1.32
N GLU A 40 11.08 1.80 -0.58
CA GLU A 40 10.34 0.68 -0.02
C GLU A 40 9.31 1.16 1.00
N ARG A 41 9.67 2.17 1.78
CA ARG A 41 8.74 2.72 2.76
C ARG A 41 7.55 3.38 2.08
N SER A 42 7.81 4.14 1.02
CA SER A 42 6.73 4.77 0.27
C SER A 42 5.80 3.73 -0.33
N LEU A 43 6.38 2.65 -0.86
CA LEU A 43 5.58 1.58 -1.41
C LEU A 43 4.73 0.93 -0.34
N PHE A 44 5.33 0.64 0.80
CA PHE A 44 4.60 0.03 1.90
C PHE A 44 3.43 0.91 2.34
N ASP A 45 3.69 2.21 2.48
CA ASP A 45 2.64 3.13 2.90
C ASP A 45 1.49 3.14 1.91
N SER A 46 1.79 3.15 0.62
CA SER A 46 0.73 3.18 -0.37
C SER A 46 -0.01 1.85 -0.44
N GLU A 47 0.69 0.75 -0.20
CA GLU A 47 0.02 -0.55 -0.13
C GLU A 47 -0.92 -0.62 1.06
N MET A 48 -0.53 -0.02 2.18
CA MET A 48 -1.40 0.04 3.34
C MET A 48 -2.63 0.90 3.06
N GLN A 49 -2.44 2.00 2.35
CA GLN A 49 -3.57 2.85 1.98
C GLN A 49 -4.51 2.10 1.04
N LEU A 50 -3.96 1.35 0.11
CA LEU A 50 -4.77 0.56 -0.80
C LEU A 50 -5.56 -0.50 -0.06
N ALA A 51 -4.89 -1.19 0.86
CA ALA A 51 -5.56 -2.20 1.67
C ALA A 51 -6.68 -1.59 2.49
N ALA A 52 -6.43 -0.41 3.05
CA ALA A 52 -7.45 0.28 3.83
C ALA A 52 -8.64 0.68 2.96
N ALA A 53 -8.36 1.16 1.76
CA ALA A 53 -9.43 1.56 0.86
C ALA A 53 -10.29 0.38 0.44
N ARG A 54 -9.64 -0.74 0.15
CA ARG A 54 -10.39 -1.96 -0.20
C ARG A 54 -11.17 -2.48 0.99
N SER A 55 -10.55 -2.40 2.16
CA SER A 55 -11.17 -2.87 3.39
C SER A 55 -12.40 -2.03 3.73
N GLU A 56 -12.33 -0.75 3.41
CA GLU A 56 -13.45 0.14 3.69
C GLU A 56 -14.72 -0.27 2.94
N ARG A 57 -14.55 -0.80 1.76
CA ARG A 57 -15.70 -1.26 0.98
C ARG A 57 -16.37 -2.46 1.62
N LEU A 58 -15.57 -3.31 2.22
CA LEU A 58 -16.08 -4.50 2.88
C LEU A 58 -16.44 -4.23 4.33
N SER A 59 -15.84 -3.20 4.91
CA SER A 59 -15.96 -2.99 6.34
C SER A 59 -17.37 -2.64 6.76
N SER A 60 -18.16 -2.06 5.88
CA SER A 60 -19.54 -1.76 6.26
C SER A 60 -20.30 -3.06 6.56
N ILE A 61 -20.05 -4.10 5.80
CA ILE A 61 -20.66 -5.39 6.03
C ILE A 61 -20.03 -6.06 7.24
N VAL A 62 -18.70 -6.02 7.30
CA VAL A 62 -17.96 -6.64 8.38
C VAL A 62 -18.30 -6.00 9.72
N ASN A 63 -18.38 -4.67 9.72
CA ASN A 63 -18.71 -3.94 10.93
C ASN A 63 -20.09 -4.34 11.48
N VAL A 64 -21.02 -4.50 10.58
CA VAL A 64 -22.35 -4.94 11.00
C VAL A 64 -22.28 -6.32 11.63
N CYS A 65 -21.55 -7.22 11.01
CA CYS A 65 -21.39 -8.56 11.53
C CYS A 65 -20.70 -8.54 12.89
N LEU A 66 -19.67 -7.76 13.04
CA LEU A 66 -18.96 -7.67 14.29
C LEU A 66 -19.83 -7.06 15.39
N ALA A 67 -20.58 -6.03 15.02
CA ALA A 67 -21.46 -5.40 15.97
C ALA A 67 -22.53 -6.36 16.46
N LEU A 68 -23.05 -7.13 15.56
CA LEU A 68 -24.07 -8.13 15.91
C LEU A 68 -23.43 -9.27 16.68
N GLY A 69 -22.27 -9.67 16.25
CA GLY A 69 -21.55 -10.75 16.87
C GLY A 69 -21.01 -10.36 18.22
N GLY A 70 -20.95 -9.14 18.47
CA GLY A 70 -20.55 -8.72 19.74
C GLY A 70 -19.25 -9.19 20.13
N GLY A 71 -18.78 -9.62 19.63
CA GLY A 71 -17.85 -9.92 19.96
C GLY A 71 -16.78 -10.22 20.17
N TRP A 72 -16.59 -10.42 19.90
CA TRP A 72 -15.60 -10.64 19.90
C TRP A 72 -14.91 -10.03 20.71
N LYS A 73 -14.74 -9.92 21.29
CA LYS A 73 -14.16 -9.40 22.08
C LYS A 73 -13.44 -9.69 22.40
#